data_98996db3d1183c318573d3ac864dc984
#
_entry.id   98996db3d1183c318573d3ac864dc984
#
_cell.length_a   1.000
_cell.length_b   1.000
_cell.length_c   1.000
_cell.angle_alpha   90.00
_cell.angle_beta   90.00
_cell.angle_gamma   90.00
#
_symmetry.space_group_name_H-M   'P 1'
#
loop_
_entity.id
_entity.type
_entity.pdbx_description
1 polymer ?
#
loop_
_entity_poly.entity_id
_entity_poly.type
_entity_poly.pdbx_seq_one_letter_code
_entity_poly.pdbx_strand_id
1 'polypeptide(L)'
;YKRQDVANAAFFTIFYVPMVPIIIFLFRKKSIHWSVWPSVVLCLIGGYLLTNFHDATVRLGDTLVVLGALFWSTHIIFTGIIVTKYNLPLTLGAIQTLLVALFSFVIGFIYEEFIIENILNEIDSILYAGILSGGFAFVLQIYAQKNITPAPAAIIFSLEGVFATIAAWFLLNQILGINNLLGCFFILCGVLLSQLLPLIKRSV
;
A
#
# COMPACT_ATOMS: atom_id res chain seq x y z
N TYR A 1 5.50 -14.60 9.90
CA TYR A 1 6.87 -14.08 9.97
C TYR A 1 7.94 -15.12 9.60
N LYS A 2 7.83 -16.31 10.13
CA LYS A 2 8.78 -17.40 9.81
C LYS A 2 8.53 -18.08 8.44
N ARG A 3 7.48 -17.69 7.73
CA ARG A 3 7.02 -18.38 6.51
C ARG A 3 7.39 -17.63 5.22
N GLN A 4 8.02 -16.48 5.33
CA GLN A 4 8.24 -15.60 4.19
C GLN A 4 9.49 -14.72 4.39
N ASP A 5 10.18 -14.43 3.30
CA ASP A 5 11.26 -13.46 3.27
C ASP A 5 10.65 -12.04 3.20
N VAL A 6 11.13 -11.11 4.03
CA VAL A 6 10.57 -9.74 4.12
C VAL A 6 10.65 -9.03 2.77
N ALA A 7 11.73 -9.24 2.02
CA ALA A 7 11.90 -8.66 0.68
C ALA A 7 10.86 -9.19 -0.31
N ASN A 8 10.57 -10.50 -0.28
CA ASN A 8 9.54 -11.12 -1.11
C ASN A 8 8.15 -10.56 -0.75
N ALA A 9 7.85 -10.46 0.55
CA ALA A 9 6.60 -9.90 1.02
C ALA A 9 6.40 -8.47 0.49
N ALA A 10 7.40 -7.61 0.64
CA ALA A 10 7.36 -6.24 0.17
C ALA A 10 7.16 -6.15 -1.35
N PHE A 11 7.81 -7.02 -2.13
CA PHE A 11 7.62 -7.07 -3.57
C PHE A 11 6.21 -7.53 -3.96
N PHE A 12 5.71 -8.61 -3.35
CA PHE A 12 4.37 -9.11 -3.68
C PHE A 12 3.25 -8.17 -3.22
N THR A 13 3.48 -7.38 -2.18
CA THR A 13 2.51 -6.35 -1.77
C THR A 13 2.29 -5.32 -2.87
N ILE A 14 3.32 -4.89 -3.62
CA ILE A 14 3.18 -3.86 -4.67
C ILE A 14 2.27 -4.28 -5.83
N PHE A 15 1.90 -5.57 -5.93
CA PHE A 15 0.94 -6.04 -6.93
C PHE A 15 -0.44 -5.40 -6.80
N TYR A 16 -0.77 -4.77 -5.67
CA TYR A 16 -2.00 -3.97 -5.59
C TYR A 16 -2.03 -2.83 -6.64
N VAL A 17 -0.87 -2.30 -7.03
CA VAL A 17 -0.77 -1.19 -8.00
C VAL A 17 -1.36 -1.56 -9.37
N PRO A 18 -0.99 -2.67 -10.02
CA PRO A 18 -1.65 -3.11 -11.25
C PRO A 18 -3.05 -3.66 -11.03
N MET A 19 -3.34 -4.28 -9.88
CA MET A 19 -4.65 -4.89 -9.60
C MET A 19 -5.77 -3.85 -9.57
N VAL A 20 -5.52 -2.66 -8.99
CA VAL A 20 -6.55 -1.60 -8.92
C VAL A 20 -7.06 -1.19 -10.30
N PRO A 21 -6.24 -0.76 -11.27
CA PRO A 21 -6.74 -0.43 -12.60
C PRO A 21 -7.34 -1.63 -13.32
N ILE A 22 -6.78 -2.83 -13.18
CA ILE A 22 -7.34 -4.05 -13.79
C ILE A 22 -8.76 -4.32 -13.27
N ILE A 23 -8.97 -4.28 -11.95
CA ILE A 23 -10.28 -4.47 -11.33
C ILE A 23 -11.29 -3.42 -11.82
N ILE A 24 -10.87 -2.14 -11.87
CA ILE A 24 -11.74 -1.06 -12.36
C ILE A 24 -12.11 -1.28 -13.81
N PHE A 25 -11.17 -1.66 -14.66
CA PHE A 25 -11.40 -1.91 -16.07
C PHE A 25 -12.35 -3.08 -16.29
N LEU A 26 -12.14 -4.21 -15.60
CA LEU A 26 -12.94 -5.43 -15.76
C LEU A 26 -14.35 -5.30 -15.18
N PHE A 27 -14.49 -4.79 -13.96
CA PHE A 27 -15.75 -4.82 -13.23
C PHE A 27 -16.57 -3.53 -13.37
N ARG A 28 -15.94 -2.38 -13.51
CA ARG A 28 -16.66 -1.10 -13.63
C ARG A 28 -16.76 -0.57 -15.05
N LYS A 29 -16.10 -1.21 -16.02
CA LYS A 29 -16.06 -0.80 -17.44
C LYS A 29 -15.77 0.69 -17.63
N LYS A 30 -15.09 1.33 -16.67
CA LYS A 30 -14.68 2.73 -16.77
C LYS A 30 -13.36 2.81 -17.53
N SER A 31 -13.29 3.74 -18.47
CA SER A 31 -12.03 4.06 -19.15
C SER A 31 -11.03 4.62 -18.15
N ILE A 32 -9.84 4.06 -18.16
CA ILE A 32 -8.70 4.52 -17.36
C ILE A 32 -7.80 5.32 -18.29
N HIS A 33 -7.30 6.46 -17.81
CA HIS A 33 -6.38 7.26 -18.60
C HIS A 33 -5.16 6.43 -18.99
N TRP A 34 -4.73 6.52 -20.24
CA TRP A 34 -3.65 5.68 -20.77
C TRP A 34 -2.33 5.79 -19.99
N SER A 35 -2.06 6.96 -19.37
CA SER A 35 -0.86 7.19 -18.55
C SER A 35 -0.72 6.26 -17.36
N VAL A 36 -1.83 5.71 -16.86
CA VAL A 36 -1.82 4.78 -15.72
C VAL A 36 -1.02 3.50 -16.03
N TRP A 37 -1.13 2.97 -17.25
CA TRP A 37 -0.48 1.71 -17.61
C TRP A 37 1.05 1.78 -17.60
N PRO A 38 1.70 2.74 -18.28
CA PRO A 38 3.16 2.88 -18.17
C PRO A 38 3.60 3.25 -16.75
N SER A 39 2.81 4.01 -15.99
CA SER A 39 3.11 4.30 -14.58
C SER A 39 3.12 3.03 -13.72
N VAL A 40 2.16 2.14 -13.92
CA VAL A 40 2.13 0.83 -13.24
C VAL A 40 3.39 0.01 -13.54
N VAL A 41 3.80 -0.05 -14.81
CA VAL A 41 5.04 -0.76 -15.21
C VAL A 41 6.27 -0.17 -14.50
N LEU A 42 6.39 1.16 -14.48
CA LEU A 42 7.49 1.83 -13.76
C LEU A 42 7.48 1.53 -12.27
N CYS A 43 6.32 1.54 -11.61
CA CYS A 43 6.19 1.20 -10.20
C CYS A 43 6.56 -0.26 -9.91
N LEU A 44 6.19 -1.20 -10.78
CA LEU A 44 6.58 -2.61 -10.64
C LEU A 44 8.09 -2.80 -10.80
N ILE A 45 8.70 -2.17 -11.80
CA ILE A 45 10.16 -2.20 -11.99
C ILE A 45 10.85 -1.60 -10.76
N GLY A 46 10.38 -0.45 -10.30
CA GLY A 46 10.93 0.22 -9.12
C GLY A 46 10.80 -0.63 -7.86
N GLY A 47 9.66 -1.25 -7.62
CA GLY A 47 9.44 -2.16 -6.49
C GLY A 47 10.34 -3.40 -6.55
N TYR A 48 10.50 -3.99 -7.72
CA TYR A 48 11.44 -5.09 -7.94
C TYR A 48 12.89 -4.71 -7.57
N LEU A 49 13.33 -3.54 -8.00
CA LEU A 49 14.69 -3.05 -7.69
C LEU A 49 14.87 -2.73 -6.20
N LEU A 50 13.84 -2.19 -5.53
CA LEU A 50 13.89 -1.88 -4.10
C LEU A 50 14.02 -3.13 -3.23
N THR A 51 13.36 -4.20 -3.61
CA THR A 51 13.31 -5.43 -2.80
C THR A 51 14.53 -6.32 -2.97
N ASN A 52 15.48 -6.01 -3.89
CA ASN A 52 16.64 -6.84 -4.21
C ASN A 52 16.26 -8.34 -4.34
N PHE A 53 15.22 -8.59 -5.12
CA PHE A 53 14.61 -9.91 -5.28
C PHE A 53 15.58 -10.87 -6.01
N HIS A 54 16.42 -11.57 -5.26
CA HIS A 54 17.47 -12.41 -5.82
C HIS A 54 17.17 -13.92 -5.79
N ASP A 55 16.35 -14.41 -4.85
CA ASP A 55 16.05 -15.83 -4.70
C ASP A 55 14.53 -16.10 -4.68
N ALA A 56 13.98 -16.30 -5.86
CA ALA A 56 12.54 -16.51 -6.07
C ALA A 56 12.09 -17.95 -5.77
N THR A 57 12.24 -18.43 -4.55
CA THR A 57 11.45 -19.57 -4.12
C THR A 57 10.09 -19.10 -3.65
N VAL A 58 9.08 -19.29 -4.50
CA VAL A 58 7.68 -18.94 -4.14
C VAL A 58 7.25 -19.84 -2.98
N ARG A 59 6.95 -19.22 -1.84
CA ARG A 59 6.48 -19.91 -0.63
C ARG A 59 4.98 -19.69 -0.45
N LEU A 60 4.35 -20.49 0.38
CA LEU A 60 2.92 -20.32 0.72
C LEU A 60 2.61 -18.90 1.23
N GLY A 61 3.55 -18.30 1.99
CA GLY A 61 3.44 -16.92 2.46
C GLY A 61 3.30 -15.90 1.33
N ASP A 62 4.03 -16.09 0.23
CA ASP A 62 3.98 -15.19 -0.93
C ASP A 62 2.61 -15.21 -1.60
N THR A 63 1.99 -16.38 -1.72
CA THR A 63 0.61 -16.53 -2.23
C THR A 63 -0.39 -15.79 -1.33
N LEU A 64 -0.22 -15.87 -0.01
CA LEU A 64 -1.07 -15.15 0.94
C LEU A 64 -0.91 -13.62 0.81
N VAL A 65 0.30 -13.12 0.54
CA VAL A 65 0.52 -11.68 0.32
C VAL A 65 -0.10 -11.21 -0.99
N VAL A 66 -0.01 -11.98 -2.06
CA VAL A 66 -0.71 -11.66 -3.34
C VAL A 66 -2.22 -11.62 -3.14
N LEU A 67 -2.77 -12.56 -2.37
CA LEU A 67 -4.18 -12.53 -1.99
C LEU A 67 -4.51 -11.29 -1.14
N GLY A 68 -3.64 -10.93 -0.20
CA GLY A 68 -3.73 -9.68 0.57
C GLY A 68 -3.71 -8.44 -0.32
N ALA A 69 -2.83 -8.40 -1.33
CA ALA A 69 -2.78 -7.31 -2.32
C ALA A 69 -4.08 -7.18 -3.12
N LEU A 70 -4.77 -8.28 -3.41
CA LEU A 70 -6.08 -8.28 -4.06
C LEU A 70 -7.15 -7.65 -3.14
N PHE A 71 -7.20 -8.04 -1.87
CA PHE A 71 -8.11 -7.42 -0.89
C PHE A 71 -7.78 -5.94 -0.68
N TRP A 72 -6.51 -5.59 -0.61
CA TRP A 72 -6.06 -4.21 -0.50
C TRP A 72 -6.48 -3.35 -1.71
N SER A 73 -6.34 -3.90 -2.92
CA SER A 73 -6.81 -3.26 -4.15
C SER A 73 -8.32 -2.98 -4.11
N THR A 74 -9.07 -3.97 -3.66
CA THR A 74 -10.53 -3.88 -3.51
C THR A 74 -10.88 -2.81 -2.46
N HIS A 75 -10.17 -2.77 -1.33
CA HIS A 75 -10.32 -1.76 -0.29
C HIS A 75 -10.07 -0.35 -0.83
N ILE A 76 -8.97 -0.12 -1.58
CA ILE A 76 -8.68 1.18 -2.20
C ILE A 76 -9.83 1.63 -3.09
N ILE A 77 -10.37 0.72 -3.91
CA ILE A 77 -11.48 1.03 -4.84
C ILE A 77 -12.74 1.41 -4.07
N PHE A 78 -13.16 0.60 -3.09
CA PHE A 78 -14.39 0.86 -2.33
C PHE A 78 -14.25 2.09 -1.45
N THR A 79 -13.12 2.29 -0.80
CA THR A 79 -12.84 3.49 0.00
C THR A 79 -12.96 4.75 -0.84
N GLY A 80 -12.34 4.78 -2.03
CA GLY A 80 -12.45 5.91 -2.95
C GLY A 80 -13.89 6.19 -3.39
N ILE A 81 -14.68 5.14 -3.68
CA ILE A 81 -16.08 5.27 -4.07
C ILE A 81 -16.93 5.83 -2.92
N ILE A 82 -16.80 5.25 -1.75
CA ILE A 82 -17.62 5.60 -0.58
C ILE A 82 -17.29 7.01 -0.10
N VAL A 83 -15.99 7.36 0.02
CA VAL A 83 -15.59 8.67 0.51
C VAL A 83 -15.98 9.79 -0.47
N THR A 84 -15.90 9.53 -1.77
CA THR A 84 -16.35 10.51 -2.80
C THR A 84 -17.87 10.68 -2.77
N LYS A 85 -18.63 9.60 -2.51
CA LYS A 85 -20.09 9.64 -2.49
C LYS A 85 -20.65 10.33 -1.25
N TYR A 86 -20.14 9.98 -0.08
CA TYR A 86 -20.71 10.42 1.21
C TYR A 86 -19.97 11.59 1.84
N ASN A 87 -18.73 11.85 1.43
CA ASN A 87 -17.91 12.96 1.92
C ASN A 87 -17.64 12.94 3.45
N LEU A 88 -17.54 11.76 4.03
CA LEU A 88 -17.33 11.53 5.47
C LEU A 88 -16.07 10.69 5.73
N PRO A 89 -14.85 11.22 5.45
CA PRO A 89 -13.61 10.45 5.57
C PRO A 89 -13.31 9.98 7.00
N LEU A 90 -13.55 10.83 8.00
CA LEU A 90 -13.31 10.48 9.41
C LEU A 90 -14.24 9.35 9.89
N THR A 91 -15.52 9.45 9.54
CA THR A 91 -16.51 8.43 9.90
C THR A 91 -16.19 7.11 9.22
N LEU A 92 -15.82 7.14 7.95
CA LEU A 92 -15.41 5.94 7.21
C LEU A 92 -14.17 5.30 7.83
N GLY A 93 -13.15 6.12 8.17
CA GLY A 93 -11.95 5.65 8.85
C GLY A 93 -12.26 5.02 10.21
N ALA A 94 -13.05 5.69 11.03
CA ALA A 94 -13.44 5.18 12.35
C ALA A 94 -14.17 3.84 12.26
N ILE A 95 -15.15 3.72 11.34
CA ILE A 95 -15.90 2.46 11.15
C ILE A 95 -14.95 1.34 10.67
N GLN A 96 -14.09 1.60 9.71
CA GLN A 96 -13.15 0.60 9.20
C GLN A 96 -12.19 0.13 10.30
N THR A 97 -11.60 1.06 11.04
CA THR A 97 -10.67 0.74 12.13
C THR A 97 -11.37 -0.04 13.26
N LEU A 98 -12.60 0.36 13.61
CA LEU A 98 -13.38 -0.36 14.63
C LEU A 98 -13.70 -1.80 14.19
N LEU A 99 -14.13 -2.00 12.96
CA LEU A 99 -14.40 -3.34 12.42
C LEU A 99 -13.15 -4.21 12.40
N VAL A 100 -12.03 -3.67 11.92
CA VAL A 100 -10.74 -4.38 11.91
C VAL A 100 -10.32 -4.74 13.33
N ALA A 101 -10.41 -3.81 14.27
CA ALA A 101 -10.07 -4.05 15.68
C ALA A 101 -10.94 -5.16 16.28
N LEU A 102 -12.26 -5.13 16.06
CA LEU A 102 -13.21 -6.15 16.53
C LEU A 102 -12.88 -7.53 15.97
N PHE A 103 -12.73 -7.65 14.65
CA PHE A 103 -12.42 -8.94 14.03
C PHE A 103 -11.04 -9.46 14.44
N SER A 104 -10.02 -8.59 14.50
CA SER A 104 -8.68 -8.99 14.93
C SER A 104 -8.67 -9.43 16.38
N PHE A 105 -9.40 -8.72 17.26
CA PHE A 105 -9.52 -9.09 18.68
C PHE A 105 -10.18 -10.47 18.84
N VAL A 106 -11.30 -10.72 18.15
CA VAL A 106 -11.99 -12.01 18.22
C VAL A 106 -11.11 -13.15 17.70
N ILE A 107 -10.46 -12.96 16.57
CA ILE A 107 -9.55 -13.97 15.99
C ILE A 107 -8.35 -14.20 16.90
N GLY A 108 -7.69 -13.13 17.37
CA GLY A 108 -6.57 -13.23 18.30
C GLY A 108 -6.96 -13.95 19.58
N PHE A 109 -8.11 -13.62 20.15
CA PHE A 109 -8.61 -14.28 21.37
C PHE A 109 -8.83 -15.80 21.22
N ILE A 110 -9.19 -16.24 20.00
CA ILE A 110 -9.42 -17.68 19.73
C ILE A 110 -8.11 -18.43 19.45
N TYR A 111 -7.15 -17.80 18.77
CA TYR A 111 -5.98 -18.50 18.22
C TYR A 111 -4.64 -18.14 18.89
N GLU A 112 -4.58 -17.09 19.72
CA GLU A 112 -3.35 -16.62 20.33
C GLU A 112 -3.44 -16.60 21.86
N GLU A 113 -2.33 -16.83 22.52
CA GLU A 113 -2.22 -16.67 23.98
C GLU A 113 -1.93 -15.22 24.31
N PHE A 114 -2.77 -14.60 25.15
CA PHE A 114 -2.57 -13.24 25.63
C PHE A 114 -1.61 -13.21 26.81
N ILE A 115 -0.34 -12.92 26.52
CA ILE A 115 0.70 -12.74 27.54
C ILE A 115 0.90 -11.23 27.73
N ILE A 116 0.40 -10.70 28.85
CA ILE A 116 0.43 -9.26 29.15
C ILE A 116 1.86 -8.72 29.17
N GLU A 117 2.81 -9.50 29.67
CA GLU A 117 4.22 -9.09 29.70
C GLU A 117 4.80 -8.80 28.31
N ASN A 118 4.47 -9.64 27.31
CA ASN A 118 4.90 -9.42 25.92
C ASN A 118 4.25 -8.17 25.34
N ILE A 119 2.99 -7.89 25.67
CA ILE A 119 2.28 -6.69 25.20
C ILE A 119 2.92 -5.43 25.81
N LEU A 120 3.26 -5.45 27.10
CA LEU A 120 3.91 -4.31 27.76
C LEU A 120 5.32 -4.05 27.24
N ASN A 121 6.07 -5.10 26.91
CA ASN A 121 7.41 -4.96 26.35
C ASN A 121 7.41 -4.35 24.94
N GLU A 122 6.30 -4.49 24.19
CA GLU A 122 6.13 -3.97 22.82
C GLU A 122 5.18 -2.77 22.75
N ILE A 123 4.87 -2.14 23.91
CA ILE A 123 3.83 -1.09 23.97
C ILE A 123 4.13 0.08 23.03
N ASP A 124 5.39 0.50 22.91
CA ASP A 124 5.78 1.60 22.03
C ASP A 124 5.54 1.28 20.57
N SER A 125 5.87 0.05 20.13
CA SER A 125 5.62 -0.46 18.78
C SER A 125 4.11 -0.52 18.51
N ILE A 126 3.33 -0.99 19.48
CA ILE A 126 1.87 -1.08 19.39
C ILE A 126 1.22 0.30 19.29
N LEU A 127 1.65 1.26 20.12
CA LEU A 127 1.15 2.62 20.10
C LEU A 127 1.51 3.33 18.78
N TYR A 128 2.74 3.16 18.29
CA TYR A 128 3.15 3.69 16.99
C TYR A 128 2.29 3.13 15.86
N ALA A 129 2.15 1.82 15.77
CA ALA A 129 1.36 1.16 14.74
C ALA A 129 -0.13 1.50 14.84
N GLY A 130 -0.69 1.53 16.06
CA GLY A 130 -2.11 1.82 16.27
C GLY A 130 -2.49 3.27 16.05
N ILE A 131 -1.74 4.22 16.61
CA ILE A 131 -2.07 5.65 16.58
C ILE A 131 -1.57 6.32 15.30
N LEU A 132 -0.28 6.17 14.99
CA LEU A 132 0.31 6.90 13.86
C LEU A 132 0.03 6.22 12.53
N SER A 133 0.24 4.92 12.42
CA SER A 133 0.03 4.19 11.17
C SER A 133 -1.45 3.86 10.94
N GLY A 134 -2.08 3.11 11.84
CA GLY A 134 -3.46 2.66 11.71
C GLY A 134 -4.52 3.75 11.91
N GLY A 135 -4.25 4.72 12.78
CA GLY A 135 -5.15 5.86 13.03
C GLY A 135 -4.91 7.01 12.07
N PHE A 136 -3.84 7.77 12.32
CA PHE A 136 -3.59 9.04 11.64
C PHE A 136 -3.31 8.88 10.14
N ALA A 137 -2.36 8.04 9.75
CA ALA A 137 -1.98 7.88 8.35
C ALA A 137 -3.12 7.28 7.51
N PHE A 138 -3.87 6.32 8.09
CA PHE A 138 -5.02 5.71 7.40
C PHE A 138 -6.15 6.70 7.15
N VAL A 139 -6.45 7.57 8.12
CA VAL A 139 -7.46 8.63 7.95
C VAL A 139 -7.01 9.64 6.89
N LEU A 140 -5.72 10.04 6.88
CA LEU A 140 -5.18 10.91 5.82
C LEU A 140 -5.27 10.26 4.44
N GLN A 141 -5.01 8.95 4.35
CA GLN A 141 -5.18 8.18 3.11
C GLN A 141 -6.62 8.25 2.58
N ILE A 142 -7.61 8.01 3.45
CA ILE A 142 -9.03 8.10 3.10
C ILE A 142 -9.41 9.51 2.66
N TYR A 143 -8.89 10.52 3.37
CA TYR A 143 -9.13 11.92 3.04
C TYR A 143 -8.55 12.29 1.66
N ALA A 144 -7.34 11.84 1.35
CA ALA A 144 -6.72 12.05 0.05
C ALA A 144 -7.52 11.40 -1.09
N GLN A 145 -8.05 10.19 -0.88
CA GLN A 145 -8.86 9.46 -1.86
C GLN A 145 -10.19 10.15 -2.20
N LYS A 146 -10.63 11.13 -1.41
CA LYS A 146 -11.82 11.94 -1.74
C LYS A 146 -11.66 12.69 -3.06
N ASN A 147 -10.45 13.14 -3.38
CA ASN A 147 -10.16 14.00 -4.53
C ASN A 147 -9.41 13.29 -5.67
N ILE A 148 -9.02 12.02 -5.45
CA ILE A 148 -8.19 11.26 -6.39
C ILE A 148 -8.90 9.96 -6.74
N THR A 149 -8.96 9.63 -8.03
CA THR A 149 -9.52 8.35 -8.46
C THR A 149 -8.65 7.17 -8.00
N PRO A 150 -9.24 5.97 -7.76
CA PRO A 150 -8.51 4.86 -7.14
C PRO A 150 -7.26 4.38 -7.87
N ALA A 151 -7.21 4.42 -9.21
CA ALA A 151 -6.04 3.95 -9.94
C ALA A 151 -4.82 4.87 -9.77
N PRO A 152 -4.89 6.20 -9.95
CA PRO A 152 -3.81 7.11 -9.56
C PRO A 152 -3.48 7.07 -8.06
N ALA A 153 -4.47 6.87 -7.18
CA ALA A 153 -4.22 6.73 -5.74
C ALA A 153 -3.33 5.53 -5.43
N ALA A 154 -3.59 4.37 -6.02
CA ALA A 154 -2.76 3.19 -5.86
C ALA A 154 -1.30 3.43 -6.30
N ILE A 155 -1.10 4.18 -7.40
CA ILE A 155 0.25 4.55 -7.87
C ILE A 155 0.94 5.49 -6.85
N ILE A 156 0.23 6.47 -6.28
CA ILE A 156 0.78 7.36 -5.24
C ILE A 156 1.17 6.56 -3.99
N PHE A 157 0.35 5.58 -3.59
CA PHE A 157 0.65 4.75 -2.42
C PHE A 157 1.93 3.93 -2.59
N SER A 158 2.37 3.63 -3.83
CA SER A 158 3.66 2.98 -4.05
C SER A 158 4.87 3.81 -3.58
N LEU A 159 4.71 5.13 -3.32
CA LEU A 159 5.72 5.95 -2.66
C LEU A 159 6.07 5.47 -1.26
N GLU A 160 5.22 4.64 -0.63
CA GLU A 160 5.54 3.96 0.63
C GLU A 160 6.92 3.29 0.58
N GLY A 161 7.23 2.58 -0.52
CA GLY A 161 8.52 1.95 -0.72
C GLY A 161 9.69 2.95 -0.79
N VAL A 162 9.46 4.12 -1.39
CA VAL A 162 10.47 5.20 -1.44
C VAL A 162 10.71 5.77 -0.06
N PHE A 163 9.66 6.10 0.68
CA PHE A 163 9.78 6.63 2.04
C PHE A 163 10.37 5.61 3.01
N ALA A 164 10.01 4.33 2.89
CA ALA A 164 10.60 3.25 3.66
C ALA A 164 12.12 3.15 3.42
N THR A 165 12.56 3.25 2.16
CA THR A 165 13.98 3.24 1.80
C THR A 165 14.73 4.43 2.38
N ILE A 166 14.16 5.63 2.31
CA ILE A 166 14.75 6.85 2.92
C ILE A 166 14.83 6.71 4.44
N ALA A 167 13.77 6.21 5.08
CA ALA A 167 13.74 5.98 6.52
C ALA A 167 14.79 4.94 6.95
N ALA A 168 14.94 3.85 6.23
CA ALA A 168 15.94 2.83 6.49
C ALA A 168 17.37 3.39 6.37
N TRP A 169 17.62 4.25 5.38
CA TRP A 169 18.91 4.94 5.25
C TRP A 169 19.18 5.87 6.45
N PHE A 170 18.21 6.72 6.79
CA PHE A 170 18.39 7.75 7.79
C PHE A 170 18.34 7.23 9.24
N LEU A 171 17.38 6.33 9.56
CA LEU A 171 17.15 5.84 10.92
C LEU A 171 17.96 4.59 11.24
N LEU A 172 18.18 3.72 10.26
CA LEU A 172 18.87 2.44 10.46
C LEU A 172 20.30 2.44 9.91
N ASN A 173 20.80 3.58 9.41
CA ASN A 173 22.12 3.72 8.78
C ASN A 173 22.38 2.66 7.68
N GLN A 174 21.33 2.22 6.96
CA GLN A 174 21.50 1.26 5.88
C GLN A 174 22.13 1.93 4.66
N ILE A 175 23.13 1.25 4.07
CA ILE A 175 23.78 1.74 2.85
C ILE A 175 22.85 1.48 1.66
N LEU A 176 22.46 2.54 0.95
CA LEU A 176 21.66 2.42 -0.26
C LEU A 176 22.52 1.99 -1.44
N GLY A 177 22.24 0.82 -1.99
CA GLY A 177 22.83 0.37 -3.25
C GLY A 177 22.22 1.10 -4.46
N ILE A 178 22.88 0.95 -5.62
CA ILE A 178 22.40 1.55 -6.88
C ILE A 178 20.97 1.08 -7.24
N ASN A 179 20.64 -0.18 -6.95
CA ASN A 179 19.30 -0.73 -7.19
C ASN A 179 18.23 -0.01 -6.37
N ASN A 180 18.52 0.36 -5.12
CA ASN A 180 17.60 1.10 -4.27
C ASN A 180 17.33 2.50 -4.84
N LEU A 181 18.38 3.19 -5.30
CA LEU A 181 18.26 4.51 -5.92
C LEU A 181 17.47 4.46 -7.24
N LEU A 182 17.78 3.50 -8.10
CA LEU A 182 17.04 3.28 -9.35
C LEU A 182 15.58 2.89 -9.08
N GLY A 183 15.34 2.05 -8.08
CA GLY A 183 13.98 1.68 -7.66
C GLY A 183 13.16 2.88 -7.22
N CYS A 184 13.70 3.73 -6.36
CA CYS A 184 13.07 4.99 -5.97
C CYS A 184 12.82 5.90 -7.17
N PHE A 185 13.77 6.03 -8.07
CA PHE A 185 13.65 6.84 -9.27
C PHE A 185 12.50 6.36 -10.17
N PHE A 186 12.40 5.06 -10.45
CA PHE A 186 11.32 4.51 -11.28
C PHE A 186 9.94 4.70 -10.65
N ILE A 187 9.81 4.50 -9.33
CA ILE A 187 8.54 4.76 -8.64
C ILE A 187 8.16 6.23 -8.74
N LEU A 188 9.09 7.15 -8.48
CA LEU A 188 8.84 8.59 -8.59
C LEU A 188 8.43 8.98 -10.02
N CYS A 189 9.12 8.46 -11.04
CA CYS A 189 8.73 8.68 -12.44
C CYS A 189 7.33 8.14 -12.74
N GLY A 190 6.97 6.96 -12.24
CA GLY A 190 5.65 6.38 -12.38
C GLY A 190 4.56 7.27 -11.76
N VAL A 191 4.80 7.76 -10.54
CA VAL A 191 3.86 8.67 -9.86
C VAL A 191 3.71 9.97 -10.63
N LEU A 192 4.79 10.62 -11.01
CA LEU A 192 4.75 11.87 -11.78
C LEU A 192 4.03 11.69 -13.12
N LEU A 193 4.31 10.62 -13.83
CA LEU A 193 3.66 10.29 -15.10
C LEU A 193 2.14 10.15 -14.93
N SER A 194 1.70 9.46 -13.89
CA SER A 194 0.28 9.23 -13.62
C SER A 194 -0.48 10.51 -13.25
N GLN A 195 0.21 11.48 -12.64
CA GLN A 195 -0.41 12.71 -12.16
C GLN A 195 -0.34 13.85 -13.18
N LEU A 196 0.80 14.03 -13.86
CA LEU A 196 1.03 15.18 -14.74
C LEU A 196 0.42 15.02 -16.13
N LEU A 197 0.51 13.83 -16.73
CA LEU A 197 0.00 13.62 -18.10
C LEU A 197 -1.51 13.88 -18.26
N PRO A 198 -2.39 13.50 -17.32
CA PRO A 198 -3.79 13.84 -17.42
C PRO A 198 -4.08 15.35 -17.37
N LEU A 199 -3.21 16.13 -16.71
CA LEU A 199 -3.35 17.59 -16.61
C LEU A 199 -3.02 18.29 -17.92
N ILE A 200 -1.96 17.84 -18.62
CA ILE A 200 -1.53 18.41 -19.90
C ILE A 200 -2.62 18.29 -20.98
N LYS A 201 -3.37 17.19 -20.97
CA LYS A 201 -4.44 16.94 -21.95
C LYS A 201 -5.76 17.66 -21.65
N ARG A 202 -5.91 18.26 -20.46
CA ARG A 202 -7.09 19.09 -20.11
C ARG A 202 -6.91 20.57 -20.49
N SER A 203 -5.69 20.97 -20.83
CA SER A 203 -5.33 22.37 -21.18
C SER A 203 -5.28 22.62 -22.70
N VAL A 204 -5.64 21.62 -23.52
CA VAL A 204 -5.81 21.70 -24.97
C VAL A 204 -7.25 21.32 -25.33
#